data_a5aae1b8024ea3e08508864f76fb7b13
#
_entry.id   a5aae1b8024ea3e08508864f76fb7b13
#
_cell.length_a   1.000
_cell.length_b   1.000
_cell.length_c   1.000
_cell.angle_alpha   90.00
_cell.angle_beta   90.00
_cell.angle_gamma   90.00
#
_symmetry.space_group_name_H-M   'P 1'
#
loop_
_entity.id
_entity.type
_entity.pdbx_description
1 polymer ?
#
loop_
_entity_poly.entity_id
_entity_poly.type
_entity_poly.pdbx_seq_one_letter_code
_entity_poly.pdbx_strand_id
1 'polypeptide(L)'
;AGSGILEVVGTQMRDAAATMMLAKGYNPAEFTTLVYGGAGPVHMWDFTAGLGVADIITVPYAAAFAAFGASGGDDMHRHHEGYVATIANDSNSVHKQRVGREIAALFSAMEVAAADEMRAEGADVSDIAFQYGIYARYIGQLESFDTPLAIADAAQAADCDGLVAAFETMYTQIYPEGARFPEVGYAISELYLKASVPKAMPLVPRYELAAPKPRDSAYVGSRAVHHRGRKCDFSVWQMGEL
;
A
#
# COMPACT_ATOMS: atom_id res chain seq x y z
N ALA A 1 20.68 11.26 -28.22
CA ALA A 1 20.77 10.08 -27.33
C ALA A 1 19.96 10.26 -26.05
N GLY A 2 20.10 11.35 -25.28
CA GLY A 2 19.41 11.57 -24.01
C GLY A 2 17.86 11.54 -24.10
N SER A 3 17.29 12.20 -25.12
CA SER A 3 15.83 12.22 -25.30
C SER A 3 15.23 10.84 -25.56
N GLY A 4 15.93 9.96 -26.27
CA GLY A 4 15.47 8.61 -26.52
C GLY A 4 15.49 7.74 -25.25
N ILE A 5 16.44 7.95 -24.35
CA ILE A 5 16.48 7.27 -23.05
C ILE A 5 15.28 7.67 -22.19
N LEU A 6 14.99 8.97 -22.11
CA LEU A 6 13.83 9.48 -21.36
C LEU A 6 12.52 8.94 -21.92
N GLU A 7 12.38 8.87 -23.24
CA GLU A 7 11.20 8.32 -23.90
C GLU A 7 10.99 6.83 -23.59
N VAL A 8 12.05 6.03 -23.61
CA VAL A 8 12.00 4.61 -23.25
C VAL A 8 11.59 4.44 -21.78
N VAL A 9 12.24 5.18 -20.87
CA VAL A 9 11.92 5.11 -19.43
C VAL A 9 10.47 5.54 -19.17
N GLY A 10 10.03 6.66 -19.76
CA GLY A 10 8.65 7.13 -19.61
C GLY A 10 7.63 6.11 -20.14
N THR A 11 7.94 5.45 -21.26
CA THR A 11 7.08 4.38 -21.80
C THR A 11 7.01 3.19 -20.88
N GLN A 12 8.13 2.72 -20.36
CA GLN A 12 8.16 1.58 -19.42
C GLN A 12 7.37 1.88 -18.13
N MET A 13 7.52 3.08 -17.56
CA MET A 13 6.78 3.51 -16.38
C MET A 13 5.26 3.56 -16.66
N ARG A 14 4.87 4.11 -17.81
CA ARG A 14 3.46 4.16 -18.23
C ARG A 14 2.87 2.77 -18.40
N ASP A 15 3.57 1.89 -19.09
CA ASP A 15 3.08 0.55 -19.38
C ASP A 15 2.96 -0.29 -18.09
N ALA A 16 3.89 -0.13 -17.15
CA ALA A 16 3.80 -0.75 -15.83
C ALA A 16 2.57 -0.24 -15.05
N ALA A 17 2.36 1.07 -15.00
CA ALA A 17 1.21 1.66 -14.32
C ALA A 17 -0.12 1.22 -14.98
N ALA A 18 -0.21 1.25 -16.31
CA ALA A 18 -1.38 0.81 -17.05
C ALA A 18 -1.69 -0.68 -16.80
N THR A 19 -0.67 -1.53 -16.84
CA THR A 19 -0.82 -2.96 -16.59
C THR A 19 -1.36 -3.23 -15.18
N MET A 20 -0.83 -2.56 -14.16
CA MET A 20 -1.29 -2.72 -12.78
C MET A 20 -2.74 -2.28 -12.60
N MET A 21 -3.15 -1.18 -13.23
CA MET A 21 -4.52 -0.67 -13.14
C MET A 21 -5.49 -1.60 -13.88
N LEU A 22 -5.16 -1.98 -15.10
CA LEU A 22 -6.01 -2.84 -15.94
C LEU A 22 -6.14 -4.25 -15.37
N ALA A 23 -5.07 -4.80 -14.78
CA ALA A 23 -5.11 -6.10 -14.11
C ALA A 23 -6.09 -6.14 -12.92
N LYS A 24 -6.35 -4.97 -12.31
CA LYS A 24 -7.34 -4.81 -11.24
C LYS A 24 -8.70 -4.34 -11.74
N GLY A 25 -8.90 -4.22 -13.06
CA GLY A 25 -10.14 -3.76 -13.67
C GLY A 25 -10.40 -2.25 -13.55
N TYR A 26 -9.39 -1.46 -13.19
CA TYR A 26 -9.52 -0.02 -13.06
C TYR A 26 -9.37 0.71 -14.41
N ASN A 27 -10.22 1.72 -14.63
CA ASN A 27 -10.11 2.63 -15.75
C ASN A 27 -9.24 3.84 -15.34
N PRO A 28 -8.08 4.08 -15.96
CA PRO A 28 -7.21 5.21 -15.62
C PRO A 28 -7.91 6.58 -15.66
N ALA A 29 -8.91 6.76 -16.52
CA ALA A 29 -9.65 8.02 -16.65
C ALA A 29 -10.44 8.42 -15.39
N GLU A 30 -10.64 7.50 -14.45
CA GLU A 30 -11.35 7.75 -13.18
C GLU A 30 -10.39 8.10 -12.03
N PHE A 31 -9.07 8.15 -12.31
CA PHE A 31 -8.06 8.34 -11.30
C PHE A 31 -7.27 9.63 -11.48
N THR A 32 -6.93 10.25 -10.36
CA THR A 32 -5.94 11.32 -10.27
C THR A 32 -4.59 10.72 -9.90
N THR A 33 -3.54 11.07 -10.63
CA THR A 33 -2.18 10.63 -10.32
C THR A 33 -1.50 11.62 -9.39
N LEU A 34 -1.18 11.19 -8.17
CA LEU A 34 -0.31 11.94 -7.26
C LEU A 34 1.15 11.59 -7.51
N VAL A 35 1.93 12.59 -7.90
CA VAL A 35 3.35 12.42 -8.26
C VAL A 35 4.24 13.08 -7.23
N TYR A 36 5.11 12.30 -6.60
CA TYR A 36 6.05 12.77 -5.58
C TYR A 36 7.39 12.02 -5.64
N GLY A 37 8.30 12.35 -4.72
CA GLY A 37 9.68 11.85 -4.73
C GLY A 37 10.60 12.73 -5.59
N GLY A 38 11.88 12.38 -5.63
CA GLY A 38 12.88 13.16 -6.37
C GLY A 38 12.72 13.05 -7.89
N ALA A 39 12.50 11.85 -8.42
CA ALA A 39 12.40 11.59 -9.84
C ALA A 39 10.97 11.67 -10.40
N GLY A 40 9.97 11.36 -9.59
CA GLY A 40 8.57 11.33 -10.02
C GLY A 40 8.13 12.61 -10.76
N PRO A 41 8.23 13.80 -10.15
CA PRO A 41 7.84 15.06 -10.80
C PRO A 41 8.66 15.40 -12.06
N VAL A 42 9.91 14.92 -12.14
CA VAL A 42 10.77 15.14 -13.33
C VAL A 42 10.24 14.38 -14.54
N HIS A 43 9.71 13.18 -14.33
CA HIS A 43 9.25 12.29 -15.40
C HIS A 43 7.73 12.29 -15.61
N MET A 44 6.97 13.03 -14.78
CA MET A 44 5.52 12.93 -14.74
C MET A 44 4.83 13.09 -16.09
N TRP A 45 5.27 14.03 -16.90
CA TRP A 45 4.70 14.30 -18.22
C TRP A 45 4.94 13.18 -19.22
N ASP A 46 6.07 12.48 -19.11
CA ASP A 46 6.42 11.42 -20.05
C ASP A 46 5.69 10.12 -19.75
N PHE A 47 5.53 9.74 -18.47
CA PHE A 47 4.84 8.51 -18.14
C PHE A 47 3.32 8.67 -18.05
N THR A 48 2.80 9.85 -17.70
CA THR A 48 1.34 10.07 -17.66
C THR A 48 0.75 10.37 -19.04
N ALA A 49 1.58 10.85 -19.99
CA ALA A 49 1.14 11.08 -21.36
C ALA A 49 0.68 9.77 -22.00
N GLY A 50 -0.62 9.70 -22.36
CA GLY A 50 -1.23 8.52 -22.94
C GLY A 50 -1.74 7.47 -21.93
N LEU A 51 -1.57 7.68 -20.61
CA LEU A 51 -2.22 6.88 -19.58
C LEU A 51 -3.71 7.22 -19.45
N GLY A 52 -4.10 8.45 -19.82
CA GLY A 52 -5.49 8.87 -19.83
C GLY A 52 -6.07 9.17 -18.45
N VAL A 53 -5.23 9.46 -17.46
CA VAL A 53 -5.70 9.85 -16.11
C VAL A 53 -6.47 11.18 -16.13
N ALA A 54 -7.40 11.35 -15.19
CA ALA A 54 -8.22 12.55 -15.09
C ALA A 54 -7.37 13.78 -14.78
N ASP A 55 -6.50 13.68 -13.76
CA ASP A 55 -5.65 14.77 -13.30
C ASP A 55 -4.26 14.26 -12.87
N ILE A 56 -3.30 15.18 -12.85
CA ILE A 56 -1.96 14.96 -12.32
C ILE A 56 -1.70 16.01 -11.25
N ILE A 57 -1.42 15.57 -10.03
CA ILE A 57 -1.15 16.42 -8.88
C ILE A 57 0.29 16.18 -8.42
N THR A 58 1.01 17.25 -8.16
CA THR A 58 2.23 17.22 -7.37
C THR A 58 2.12 18.22 -6.22
N VAL A 59 2.93 18.03 -5.20
CA VAL A 59 2.87 18.85 -3.99
C VAL A 59 4.14 19.67 -3.82
N PRO A 60 4.07 20.83 -3.13
CA PRO A 60 5.27 21.51 -2.69
C PRO A 60 6.15 20.55 -1.90
N TYR A 61 7.47 20.64 -2.10
CA TYR A 61 8.44 19.73 -1.46
C TYR A 61 8.22 18.24 -1.79
N ALA A 62 7.77 17.94 -3.01
CA ALA A 62 7.50 16.58 -3.48
C ALA A 62 8.63 15.60 -3.18
N ALA A 63 9.89 16.03 -3.23
CA ALA A 63 11.05 15.19 -2.92
C ALA A 63 11.08 14.67 -1.48
N ALA A 64 10.53 15.43 -0.52
CA ALA A 64 10.46 15.07 0.89
C ALA A 64 9.08 14.52 1.31
N PHE A 65 8.11 14.44 0.40
CA PHE A 65 6.73 14.10 0.72
C PHE A 65 6.57 12.69 1.30
N ALA A 66 7.37 11.73 0.86
CA ALA A 66 7.39 10.39 1.44
C ALA A 66 7.87 10.41 2.91
N ALA A 67 8.91 11.20 3.21
CA ALA A 67 9.40 11.37 4.59
C ALA A 67 8.37 12.09 5.47
N PHE A 68 7.67 13.09 4.92
CA PHE A 68 6.55 13.73 5.59
C PHE A 68 5.44 12.73 5.94
N GLY A 69 5.03 11.89 4.98
CA GLY A 69 4.05 10.83 5.23
C GLY A 69 4.51 9.84 6.30
N ALA A 70 5.78 9.43 6.25
CA ALA A 70 6.35 8.54 7.26
C ALA A 70 6.40 9.17 8.67
N SER A 71 6.63 10.49 8.76
CA SER A 71 6.66 11.18 10.06
C SER A 71 5.30 11.25 10.76
N GLY A 72 4.20 11.12 9.99
CA GLY A 72 2.84 11.10 10.51
C GLY A 72 2.24 9.70 10.62
N GLY A 73 2.98 8.68 10.23
CA GLY A 73 2.57 7.28 10.39
C GLY A 73 2.75 6.82 11.84
N ASP A 74 1.92 5.86 12.25
CA ASP A 74 2.07 5.19 13.53
C ASP A 74 3.44 4.48 13.62
N ASP A 75 3.99 4.38 14.82
CA ASP A 75 5.10 3.47 15.07
C ASP A 75 4.60 2.05 14.91
N MET A 76 5.18 1.29 14.01
CA MET A 76 4.63 0.01 13.60
C MET A 76 5.73 -1.03 13.38
N HIS A 77 5.53 -2.19 14.02
CA HIS A 77 6.26 -3.42 13.74
C HIS A 77 5.36 -4.43 13.06
N ARG A 78 5.90 -5.16 12.11
CA ARG A 78 5.20 -6.25 11.44
C ARG A 78 6.02 -7.52 11.56
N HIS A 79 5.47 -8.49 12.27
CA HIS A 79 6.05 -9.81 12.45
C HIS A 79 5.42 -10.78 11.47
N HIS A 80 6.22 -11.68 10.95
CA HIS A 80 5.79 -12.73 10.03
C HIS A 80 6.28 -14.07 10.54
N GLU A 81 5.41 -15.07 10.50
CA GLU A 81 5.74 -16.44 10.90
C GLU A 81 5.27 -17.42 9.83
N GLY A 82 6.18 -18.21 9.30
CA GLY A 82 5.87 -19.26 8.33
C GLY A 82 5.07 -20.37 9.01
N TYR A 83 3.85 -20.59 8.56
CA TYR A 83 3.00 -21.66 9.10
C TYR A 83 2.21 -22.31 7.98
N VAL A 84 2.41 -23.61 7.77
CA VAL A 84 1.75 -24.35 6.69
C VAL A 84 0.72 -25.29 7.26
N ALA A 85 -0.54 -25.02 6.96
CA ALA A 85 -1.67 -25.89 7.31
C ALA A 85 -2.70 -25.92 6.18
N THR A 86 -3.45 -27.01 6.10
CA THR A 86 -4.59 -27.16 5.21
C THR A 86 -5.86 -27.41 6.00
N ILE A 87 -6.95 -26.80 5.57
CA ILE A 87 -8.31 -26.99 6.11
C ILE A 87 -9.14 -27.47 4.92
N ALA A 88 -9.21 -28.80 4.75
CA ALA A 88 -10.06 -29.40 3.74
C ALA A 88 -11.51 -29.50 4.23
N ASN A 89 -12.47 -29.67 3.31
CA ASN A 89 -13.89 -29.78 3.66
C ASN A 89 -14.22 -30.98 4.55
N ASP A 90 -13.44 -32.04 4.43
CA ASP A 90 -13.55 -33.26 5.25
C ASP A 90 -12.68 -33.21 6.51
N SER A 91 -12.02 -32.10 6.79
CA SER A 91 -11.23 -31.91 8.01
C SER A 91 -12.13 -32.08 9.23
N ASN A 92 -11.81 -33.07 10.07
CA ASN A 92 -12.55 -33.32 11.30
C ASN A 92 -12.30 -32.22 12.36
N SER A 93 -13.15 -32.17 13.37
CA SER A 93 -13.07 -31.17 14.44
C SER A 93 -11.75 -31.21 15.21
N VAL A 94 -11.13 -32.38 15.36
CA VAL A 94 -9.84 -32.53 16.06
C VAL A 94 -8.71 -31.84 15.28
N HIS A 95 -8.70 -32.01 13.96
CA HIS A 95 -7.72 -31.34 13.09
C HIS A 95 -7.90 -29.82 13.14
N LYS A 96 -9.12 -29.32 12.95
CA LYS A 96 -9.43 -27.88 13.04
C LYS A 96 -9.03 -27.28 14.40
N GLN A 97 -9.37 -27.96 15.50
CA GLN A 97 -8.98 -27.52 16.84
C GLN A 97 -7.46 -27.50 17.06
N ARG A 98 -6.73 -28.46 16.47
CA ARG A 98 -5.26 -28.47 16.53
C ARG A 98 -4.68 -27.27 15.78
N VAL A 99 -5.09 -27.08 14.51
CA VAL A 99 -4.63 -25.97 13.68
C VAL A 99 -4.92 -24.62 14.34
N GLY A 100 -6.16 -24.42 14.80
CA GLY A 100 -6.55 -23.17 15.47
C GLY A 100 -5.73 -22.90 16.75
N ARG A 101 -5.49 -23.91 17.59
CA ARG A 101 -4.64 -23.74 18.79
C ARG A 101 -3.20 -23.41 18.43
N GLU A 102 -2.65 -24.03 17.42
CA GLU A 102 -1.29 -23.74 16.95
C GLU A 102 -1.17 -22.29 16.46
N ILE A 103 -2.15 -21.82 15.66
CA ILE A 103 -2.21 -20.42 15.17
C ILE A 103 -2.34 -19.44 16.35
N ALA A 104 -3.25 -19.70 17.28
CA ALA A 104 -3.43 -18.85 18.46
C ALA A 104 -2.17 -18.76 19.32
N ALA A 105 -1.46 -19.88 19.50
CA ALA A 105 -0.21 -19.89 20.24
C ALA A 105 0.90 -19.10 19.54
N LEU A 106 1.00 -19.20 18.21
CA LEU A 106 1.96 -18.43 17.42
C LEU A 106 1.65 -16.94 17.50
N PHE A 107 0.40 -16.51 17.34
CA PHE A 107 0.03 -15.11 17.52
C PHE A 107 0.34 -14.60 18.91
N SER A 108 0.06 -15.37 19.96
CA SER A 108 0.42 -14.97 21.34
C SER A 108 1.94 -14.79 21.51
N ALA A 109 2.75 -15.65 20.89
CA ALA A 109 4.20 -15.48 20.91
C ALA A 109 4.66 -14.22 20.16
N MET A 110 4.02 -13.94 19.00
CA MET A 110 4.29 -12.72 18.22
C MET A 110 3.86 -11.45 18.97
N GLU A 111 2.74 -11.46 19.71
CA GLU A 111 2.32 -10.35 20.56
C GLU A 111 3.37 -10.01 21.62
N VAL A 112 3.91 -11.04 22.31
CA VAL A 112 4.95 -10.84 23.32
C VAL A 112 6.20 -10.26 22.69
N ALA A 113 6.68 -10.81 21.58
CA ALA A 113 7.86 -10.33 20.88
C ALA A 113 7.69 -8.87 20.42
N ALA A 114 6.57 -8.56 19.78
CA ALA A 114 6.28 -7.22 19.30
C ALA A 114 6.15 -6.20 20.45
N ALA A 115 5.49 -6.58 21.55
CA ALA A 115 5.38 -5.72 22.73
C ALA A 115 6.73 -5.45 23.38
N ASP A 116 7.62 -6.44 23.43
CA ASP A 116 8.96 -6.28 24.01
C ASP A 116 9.83 -5.36 23.13
N GLU A 117 9.78 -5.49 21.82
CA GLU A 117 10.46 -4.60 20.87
C GLU A 117 9.97 -3.16 20.99
N MET A 118 8.66 -2.94 20.94
CA MET A 118 8.07 -1.60 21.03
C MET A 118 8.34 -0.95 22.41
N ARG A 119 8.33 -1.75 23.48
CA ARG A 119 8.69 -1.26 24.82
C ARG A 119 10.17 -0.84 24.87
N ALA A 120 11.06 -1.57 24.22
CA ALA A 120 12.49 -1.21 24.15
C ALA A 120 12.72 0.10 23.39
N GLU A 121 11.80 0.46 22.49
CA GLU A 121 11.77 1.74 21.76
C GLU A 121 11.06 2.86 22.53
N GLY A 122 10.51 2.57 23.71
CA GLY A 122 9.88 3.56 24.61
C GLY A 122 8.36 3.65 24.51
N ALA A 123 7.70 2.73 23.82
CA ALA A 123 6.24 2.68 23.78
C ALA A 123 5.65 2.21 25.12
N ASP A 124 4.50 2.77 25.52
CA ASP A 124 3.69 2.17 26.58
C ASP A 124 2.93 0.97 26.01
N VAL A 125 3.03 -0.17 26.71
CA VAL A 125 2.37 -1.42 26.28
C VAL A 125 0.84 -1.27 26.17
N SER A 126 0.26 -0.41 27.01
CA SER A 126 -1.19 -0.12 26.98
C SER A 126 -1.66 0.57 25.70
N ASP A 127 -0.77 1.21 24.97
CA ASP A 127 -1.06 1.94 23.74
C ASP A 127 -0.85 1.09 22.47
N ILE A 128 -0.32 -0.13 22.63
CA ILE A 128 -0.06 -1.02 21.49
C ILE A 128 -1.36 -1.66 21.01
N ALA A 129 -1.70 -1.40 19.75
CA ALA A 129 -2.79 -2.06 19.06
C ALA A 129 -2.25 -3.20 18.18
N PHE A 130 -2.89 -4.36 18.27
CA PHE A 130 -2.55 -5.53 17.45
C PHE A 130 -3.55 -5.73 16.32
N GLN A 131 -3.05 -6.04 15.13
CA GLN A 131 -3.84 -6.47 13.99
C GLN A 131 -3.26 -7.79 13.48
N TYR A 132 -4.11 -8.76 13.25
CA TYR A 132 -3.75 -10.12 12.89
C TYR A 132 -4.11 -10.37 11.43
N GLY A 133 -3.38 -11.25 10.79
CA GLY A 133 -3.73 -11.70 9.47
C GLY A 133 -3.01 -12.97 9.07
N ILE A 134 -3.51 -13.59 8.05
CA ILE A 134 -2.97 -14.82 7.47
C ILE A 134 -2.77 -14.64 5.96
N TYR A 135 -1.81 -15.36 5.40
CA TYR A 135 -1.76 -15.58 3.97
C TYR A 135 -2.40 -16.92 3.66
N ALA A 136 -3.52 -16.87 2.95
CA ALA A 136 -4.31 -18.06 2.63
C ALA A 136 -4.64 -18.12 1.15
N ARG A 137 -4.95 -19.34 0.66
CA ARG A 137 -5.38 -19.61 -0.70
C ARG A 137 -6.27 -20.84 -0.73
N TYR A 138 -6.98 -21.03 -1.83
CA TYR A 138 -7.55 -22.34 -2.13
C TYR A 138 -6.45 -23.36 -2.41
N ILE A 139 -6.65 -24.61 -2.02
CA ILE A 139 -5.69 -25.70 -2.32
C ILE A 139 -5.58 -25.83 -3.84
N GLY A 140 -4.33 -25.81 -4.35
CA GLY A 140 -4.03 -25.84 -5.78
C GLY A 140 -3.78 -24.48 -6.42
N GLN A 141 -4.11 -23.35 -5.76
CA GLN A 141 -3.67 -22.03 -6.22
C GLN A 141 -2.18 -21.81 -5.92
N LEU A 142 -1.52 -21.03 -6.78
CA LEU A 142 -0.09 -20.71 -6.62
C LEU A 142 0.11 -19.57 -5.61
N GLU A 143 -0.72 -18.54 -5.67
CA GLU A 143 -0.58 -17.33 -4.86
C GLU A 143 -1.48 -17.38 -3.62
N SER A 144 -0.93 -16.96 -2.50
CA SER A 144 -1.67 -16.73 -1.25
C SER A 144 -2.09 -15.27 -1.16
N PHE A 145 -3.24 -15.02 -0.58
CA PHE A 145 -3.83 -13.69 -0.44
C PHE A 145 -3.70 -13.22 0.98
N ASP A 146 -3.32 -11.95 1.14
CA ASP A 146 -3.33 -11.25 2.41
C ASP A 146 -4.77 -11.19 2.94
N THR A 147 -5.00 -11.83 4.08
CA THR A 147 -6.31 -11.97 4.71
C THR A 147 -6.26 -11.40 6.12
N PRO A 148 -6.64 -10.12 6.29
CA PRO A 148 -6.78 -9.52 7.61
C PRO A 148 -7.87 -10.23 8.42
N LEU A 149 -7.60 -10.43 9.71
CA LEU A 149 -8.53 -11.07 10.65
C LEU A 149 -9.19 -10.00 11.53
N ALA A 150 -10.52 -10.00 11.58
CA ALA A 150 -11.28 -9.12 12.46
C ALA A 150 -11.43 -9.75 13.85
N ILE A 151 -10.30 -10.00 14.53
CA ILE A 151 -10.23 -10.58 15.88
C ILE A 151 -9.62 -9.58 16.86
N ALA A 152 -10.02 -9.65 18.11
CA ALA A 152 -9.58 -8.73 19.16
C ALA A 152 -8.30 -9.20 19.87
N ASP A 153 -8.05 -10.50 19.90
CA ASP A 153 -6.91 -11.13 20.56
C ASP A 153 -6.50 -12.43 19.86
N ALA A 154 -5.30 -12.91 20.18
CA ALA A 154 -4.74 -14.15 19.63
C ALA A 154 -5.62 -15.38 19.87
N ALA A 155 -6.33 -15.44 20.99
CA ALA A 155 -7.14 -16.62 21.34
C ALA A 155 -8.30 -16.84 20.36
N GLN A 156 -8.85 -15.77 19.77
CA GLN A 156 -9.92 -15.85 18.79
C GLN A 156 -9.47 -16.48 17.46
N ALA A 157 -8.16 -16.47 17.17
CA ALA A 157 -7.60 -17.17 16.01
C ALA A 157 -7.69 -18.71 16.12
N ALA A 158 -8.08 -19.25 17.27
CA ALA A 158 -8.36 -20.67 17.41
C ALA A 158 -9.60 -21.14 16.64
N ASP A 159 -10.46 -20.24 16.20
CA ASP A 159 -11.62 -20.53 15.35
C ASP A 159 -11.24 -20.67 13.87
N CYS A 160 -10.96 -21.89 13.44
CA CYS A 160 -10.64 -22.16 12.04
C CYS A 160 -11.78 -21.81 11.07
N ASP A 161 -13.03 -21.91 11.49
CA ASP A 161 -14.15 -21.56 10.60
C ASP A 161 -14.23 -20.04 10.44
N GLY A 162 -13.88 -19.28 11.46
CA GLY A 162 -13.69 -17.83 11.39
C GLY A 162 -12.54 -17.43 10.44
N LEU A 163 -11.41 -18.14 10.46
CA LEU A 163 -10.30 -17.91 9.54
C LEU A 163 -10.72 -18.14 8.07
N VAL A 164 -11.45 -19.21 7.81
CA VAL A 164 -12.02 -19.53 6.50
C VAL A 164 -12.99 -18.43 6.05
N ALA A 165 -13.91 -18.01 6.93
CA ALA A 165 -14.88 -16.96 6.62
C ALA A 165 -14.20 -15.61 6.29
N ALA A 166 -13.11 -15.27 6.98
CA ALA A 166 -12.32 -14.08 6.71
C ALA A 166 -11.69 -14.15 5.30
N PHE A 167 -11.11 -15.30 4.96
CA PHE A 167 -10.56 -15.52 3.61
C PHE A 167 -11.62 -15.40 2.53
N GLU A 168 -12.76 -16.05 2.68
CA GLU A 168 -13.86 -16.00 1.72
C GLU A 168 -14.39 -14.57 1.52
N THR A 169 -14.52 -13.81 2.61
CA THR A 169 -14.93 -12.40 2.55
C THR A 169 -13.93 -11.56 1.79
N MET A 170 -12.65 -11.72 2.06
CA MET A 170 -11.59 -11.00 1.36
C MET A 170 -11.54 -11.40 -0.11
N TYR A 171 -11.64 -12.70 -0.42
CA TYR A 171 -11.57 -13.22 -1.78
C TYR A 171 -12.66 -12.65 -2.69
N THR A 172 -13.88 -12.50 -2.18
CA THR A 172 -15.02 -11.92 -2.92
C THR A 172 -14.90 -10.40 -3.12
N GLN A 173 -14.03 -9.71 -2.39
CA GLN A 173 -13.70 -8.30 -2.67
C GLN A 173 -12.80 -8.15 -3.90
N ILE A 174 -12.03 -9.18 -4.23
CA ILE A 174 -11.06 -9.17 -5.34
C ILE A 174 -11.65 -9.85 -6.57
N TYR A 175 -12.36 -10.94 -6.38
CA TYR A 175 -12.89 -11.79 -7.45
C TYR A 175 -14.42 -11.92 -7.37
N PRO A 176 -15.09 -12.11 -8.51
CA PRO A 176 -16.53 -12.35 -8.50
C PRO A 176 -16.89 -13.64 -7.77
N GLU A 177 -18.09 -13.72 -7.21
CA GLU A 177 -18.62 -14.86 -6.45
C GLU A 177 -18.42 -16.21 -7.16
N GLY A 178 -18.58 -16.25 -8.48
CA GLY A 178 -18.39 -17.47 -9.28
C GLY A 178 -16.94 -17.97 -9.41
N ALA A 179 -15.97 -17.21 -8.90
CA ALA A 179 -14.57 -17.63 -8.85
C ALA A 179 -14.19 -18.34 -7.55
N ARG A 180 -15.10 -18.42 -6.60
CA ARG A 180 -14.91 -19.18 -5.34
C ARG A 180 -14.85 -20.66 -5.62
N PHE A 181 -13.99 -21.34 -4.87
CA PHE A 181 -13.80 -22.78 -5.02
C PHE A 181 -13.63 -23.48 -3.65
N PRO A 182 -14.58 -23.33 -2.74
CA PRO A 182 -14.48 -23.85 -1.36
C PRO A 182 -14.34 -25.38 -1.31
N GLU A 183 -14.79 -26.11 -2.35
CA GLU A 183 -14.75 -27.57 -2.39
C GLU A 183 -13.34 -28.15 -2.32
N VAL A 184 -12.32 -27.42 -2.80
CA VAL A 184 -10.93 -27.87 -2.74
C VAL A 184 -10.30 -27.68 -1.37
N GLY A 185 -10.93 -26.89 -0.48
CA GLY A 185 -10.39 -26.52 0.81
C GLY A 185 -9.36 -25.38 0.73
N TYR A 186 -8.75 -25.11 1.88
CA TYR A 186 -7.92 -23.91 2.10
C TYR A 186 -6.53 -24.30 2.58
N ALA A 187 -5.53 -23.54 2.15
CA ALA A 187 -4.15 -23.66 2.63
C ALA A 187 -3.73 -22.33 3.23
N ILE A 188 -3.23 -22.35 4.46
CA ILE A 188 -2.57 -21.23 5.12
C ILE A 188 -1.07 -21.44 4.93
N SER A 189 -0.33 -20.41 4.57
CA SER A 189 1.11 -20.46 4.31
C SER A 189 1.94 -19.61 5.26
N GLU A 190 1.33 -18.59 5.87
CA GLU A 190 2.02 -17.64 6.71
C GLU A 190 1.03 -16.92 7.63
N LEU A 191 1.50 -16.53 8.80
CA LEU A 191 0.80 -15.64 9.73
C LEU A 191 1.53 -14.31 9.79
N TYR A 192 0.81 -13.22 10.02
CA TYR A 192 1.43 -11.95 10.35
C TYR A 192 0.70 -11.25 11.49
N LEU A 193 1.47 -10.55 12.30
CA LEU A 193 1.00 -9.65 13.33
C LEU A 193 1.53 -8.24 13.05
N LYS A 194 0.67 -7.26 13.07
CA LYS A 194 1.02 -5.86 13.01
C LYS A 194 0.75 -5.23 14.38
N ALA A 195 1.80 -4.78 15.04
CA ALA A 195 1.72 -4.04 16.29
C ALA A 195 1.93 -2.55 15.98
N SER A 196 1.09 -1.66 16.49
CA SER A 196 1.19 -0.23 16.22
C SER A 196 0.84 0.61 17.44
N VAL A 197 1.56 1.75 17.57
CA VAL A 197 1.24 2.82 18.52
C VAL A 197 0.90 4.08 17.73
N PRO A 198 -0.28 4.68 17.95
CA PRO A 198 -0.70 5.87 17.24
C PRO A 198 0.23 7.05 17.48
N LYS A 199 0.62 7.75 16.42
CA LYS A 199 1.33 9.03 16.47
C LYS A 199 0.42 10.20 16.14
N ALA A 200 0.70 11.34 16.75
CA ALA A 200 0.04 12.58 16.36
C ALA A 200 0.46 12.97 14.94
N MET A 201 -0.51 13.09 14.05
CA MET A 201 -0.27 13.58 12.69
C MET A 201 0.27 15.02 12.72
N PRO A 202 1.33 15.33 11.95
CA PRO A 202 1.79 16.69 11.79
C PRO A 202 0.66 17.57 11.23
N LEU A 203 0.48 18.74 11.80
CA LEU A 203 -0.49 19.70 11.27
C LEU A 203 -0.01 20.22 9.91
N VAL A 204 -0.80 19.99 8.88
CA VAL A 204 -0.56 20.60 7.57
C VAL A 204 -1.22 21.96 7.55
N PRO A 205 -0.46 23.07 7.47
CA PRO A 205 -1.05 24.40 7.39
C PRO A 205 -1.87 24.50 6.10
N ARG A 206 -3.06 25.07 6.22
CA ARG A 206 -3.90 25.42 5.07
C ARG A 206 -3.64 26.85 4.69
N TYR A 207 -3.29 27.07 3.43
CA TYR A 207 -3.14 28.39 2.86
C TYR A 207 -4.32 28.70 1.96
N GLU A 208 -4.84 29.89 2.06
CA GLU A 208 -5.81 30.39 1.08
C GLU A 208 -5.08 30.71 -0.22
N LEU A 209 -5.69 30.33 -1.35
CA LEU A 209 -5.19 30.70 -2.66
C LEU A 209 -5.29 32.22 -2.81
N ALA A 210 -4.17 32.91 -2.87
CA ALA A 210 -4.12 34.36 -2.94
C ALA A 210 -4.70 34.90 -4.27
N ALA A 211 -4.48 34.19 -5.38
CA ALA A 211 -4.95 34.57 -6.70
C ALA A 211 -4.92 33.38 -7.67
N PRO A 212 -5.72 33.40 -8.76
CA PRO A 212 -5.70 32.33 -9.78
C PRO A 212 -4.45 32.35 -10.67
N LYS A 213 -3.60 33.36 -10.55
CA LYS A 213 -2.36 33.50 -11.31
C LYS A 213 -1.21 33.87 -10.37
N PRO A 214 0.03 33.40 -10.67
CA PRO A 214 1.22 33.82 -9.96
C PRO A 214 1.37 35.35 -9.98
N ARG A 215 1.98 35.90 -8.94
CA ARG A 215 2.35 37.33 -8.93
C ARG A 215 3.47 37.57 -9.95
N ASP A 216 3.45 38.72 -10.64
CA ASP A 216 4.51 39.06 -11.60
C ASP A 216 5.90 39.09 -10.94
N SER A 217 5.98 39.42 -9.65
CA SER A 217 7.22 39.40 -8.87
C SER A 217 7.84 38.01 -8.74
N ALA A 218 7.05 36.95 -8.85
CA ALA A 218 7.54 35.60 -8.82
C ALA A 218 8.21 35.15 -10.16
N TYR A 219 8.01 35.92 -11.23
CA TYR A 219 8.63 35.60 -12.52
C TYR A 219 10.11 35.95 -12.53
N VAL A 220 10.97 34.92 -12.71
CA VAL A 220 12.43 35.07 -12.70
C VAL A 220 13.01 35.25 -14.11
N GLY A 221 12.28 34.77 -15.11
CA GLY A 221 12.75 34.81 -16.51
C GLY A 221 12.33 33.60 -17.31
N SER A 222 13.01 33.36 -18.41
CA SER A 222 12.82 32.16 -19.23
C SER A 222 14.09 31.34 -19.35
N ARG A 223 13.93 30.04 -19.55
CA ARG A 223 15.01 29.09 -19.73
C ARG A 223 14.75 28.19 -20.94
N ALA A 224 15.72 28.10 -21.84
CA ALA A 224 15.65 27.18 -22.93
C ALA A 224 15.82 25.73 -22.47
N VAL A 225 14.89 24.88 -22.81
CA VAL A 225 14.85 23.47 -22.47
C VAL A 225 14.67 22.63 -23.74
N HIS A 226 15.33 21.49 -23.82
CA HIS A 226 15.07 20.53 -24.88
C HIS A 226 14.01 19.53 -24.41
N HIS A 227 12.83 19.54 -25.04
CA HIS A 227 11.75 18.62 -24.76
C HIS A 227 11.33 17.92 -26.05
N ARG A 228 11.31 16.58 -26.05
CA ARG A 228 10.95 15.73 -27.19
C ARG A 228 11.63 16.15 -28.50
N GLY A 229 12.94 16.40 -28.44
CA GLY A 229 13.74 16.77 -29.58
C GLY A 229 13.58 18.22 -30.09
N ARG A 230 12.77 19.03 -29.42
CA ARG A 230 12.56 20.46 -29.73
C ARG A 230 13.12 21.33 -28.62
N LYS A 231 13.64 22.49 -29.02
CA LYS A 231 14.04 23.55 -28.08
C LYS A 231 12.82 24.42 -27.80
N CYS A 232 12.43 24.50 -26.52
CA CYS A 232 11.30 25.28 -26.03
C CYS A 232 11.77 26.24 -24.94
N ASP A 233 11.20 27.44 -24.87
CA ASP A 233 11.44 28.37 -23.78
C ASP A 233 10.37 28.19 -22.70
N PHE A 234 10.82 27.90 -21.49
CA PHE A 234 9.96 27.69 -20.32
C PHE A 234 10.08 28.89 -19.38
N SER A 235 8.95 29.38 -18.90
CA SER A 235 8.92 30.40 -17.85
C SER A 235 9.45 29.82 -16.55
N VAL A 236 10.30 30.56 -15.86
CA VAL A 236 10.86 30.21 -14.56
C VAL A 236 10.23 31.09 -13.50
N TRP A 237 9.68 30.46 -12.47
CA TRP A 237 8.98 31.12 -11.37
C TRP A 237 9.60 30.74 -10.03
N GLN A 238 9.64 31.68 -9.10
CA GLN A 238 10.16 31.46 -7.74
C GLN A 238 9.04 30.90 -6.85
N MET A 239 9.20 29.67 -6.39
CA MET A 239 8.16 28.89 -5.71
C MET A 239 7.73 29.52 -4.39
N GLY A 240 8.61 30.21 -3.66
CA GLY A 240 8.29 30.87 -2.39
C GLY A 240 7.42 32.14 -2.54
N GLU A 241 7.17 32.59 -3.78
CA GLU A 241 6.38 33.77 -4.11
C GLU A 241 5.16 33.48 -4.99
N LEU A 242 4.90 32.19 -5.23
CA LEU A 242 3.73 31.71 -5.99
C LEU A 242 2.45 31.78 -5.17
#